data_42f64f0ffac482c5eae8b24849453ff3
#
_entry.id   42f64f0ffac482c5eae8b24849453ff3
#
_cell.length_a   1.000
_cell.length_b   1.000
_cell.length_c   1.000
_cell.angle_alpha   90.00
_cell.angle_beta   90.00
_cell.angle_gamma   90.00
#
_symmetry.space_group_name_H-M   'P 1'
#
loop_
_entity.id
_entity.type
_entity.pdbx_description
1 polymer ?
#
loop_
_entity_poly.entity_id
_entity_poly.type
_entity_poly.pdbx_seq_one_letter_code
_entity_poly.pdbx_strand_id
1 'polypeptide(L)'
;YEHDTRISMIAGFNNEEITPDITSDYFFATTFSIWGWASWRRVTDQWDEFYTFLDDKENMRQLKNLIHTRRYRKDFIYMCQRHREHEKAYYETIFHASMLFNSGLSIVPTRNMINNLGATADSTHFAGSVHTMPRGYRRIFTMKRYEVEFPLKHPRHVIENTAYKDSVY
;
A
#
# COMPACT_ATOMS: atom_id res chain seq x y z
N TYR A 1 12.35 8.72 -10.18
CA TYR A 1 12.35 8.75 -8.69
C TYR A 1 13.31 7.74 -8.05
N GLU A 2 14.16 7.11 -8.81
CA GLU A 2 15.15 6.15 -8.28
C GLU A 2 16.03 6.77 -7.18
N HIS A 3 16.43 8.04 -7.37
CA HIS A 3 17.29 8.75 -6.43
C HIS A 3 16.53 9.65 -5.44
N ASP A 4 15.21 9.69 -5.52
CA ASP A 4 14.39 10.44 -4.55
C ASP A 4 14.04 9.56 -3.37
N THR A 5 14.73 9.78 -2.24
CA THR A 5 14.59 8.96 -1.04
C THR A 5 13.21 9.06 -0.37
N ARG A 6 12.39 10.06 -0.75
CA ARG A 6 11.00 10.17 -0.28
C ARG A 6 10.10 9.10 -0.88
N ILE A 7 10.45 8.57 -2.07
CA ILE A 7 9.62 7.63 -2.80
C ILE A 7 10.10 6.20 -2.52
N SER A 8 9.20 5.41 -1.95
CA SER A 8 9.48 4.02 -1.58
C SER A 8 8.83 3.00 -2.51
N MET A 9 7.78 3.38 -3.23
CA MET A 9 6.97 2.44 -3.99
C MET A 9 6.38 3.07 -5.24
N ILE A 10 6.24 2.29 -6.30
CA ILE A 10 5.37 2.59 -7.44
C ILE A 10 4.24 1.56 -7.41
N ALA A 11 3.01 2.01 -7.28
CA ALA A 11 1.82 1.16 -7.28
C ALA A 11 1.10 1.22 -8.63
N GLY A 12 0.54 0.10 -9.06
CA GLY A 12 -0.38 0.04 -10.19
C GLY A 12 -1.86 0.11 -9.75
N PHE A 13 -2.11 -0.07 -8.45
CA PHE A 13 -3.44 -0.12 -7.87
C PHE A 13 -3.85 1.23 -7.27
N ASN A 14 -5.09 1.65 -7.59
CA ASN A 14 -5.75 2.78 -6.97
C ASN A 14 -7.04 2.32 -6.28
N ASN A 15 -7.12 2.53 -4.96
CA ASN A 15 -8.26 2.09 -4.14
C ASN A 15 -9.60 2.76 -4.51
N GLU A 16 -9.56 3.95 -5.12
CA GLU A 16 -10.76 4.69 -5.53
C GLU A 16 -11.19 4.38 -6.96
N GLU A 17 -10.41 3.59 -7.71
CA GLU A 17 -10.53 3.36 -9.15
C GLU A 17 -10.13 4.59 -9.97
N ILE A 18 -10.71 5.73 -9.69
CA ILE A 18 -10.32 7.05 -10.22
C ILE A 18 -10.32 8.02 -9.04
N THR A 19 -9.17 8.65 -8.78
CA THR A 19 -9.08 9.72 -7.78
C THR A 19 -9.47 11.04 -8.44
N PRO A 20 -10.56 11.70 -7.97
CA PRO A 20 -11.03 12.94 -8.56
C PRO A 20 -10.06 14.10 -8.30
N ASP A 21 -10.24 15.17 -9.08
CA ASP A 21 -9.55 16.47 -8.91
C ASP A 21 -8.02 16.45 -9.05
N ILE A 22 -7.46 15.36 -9.60
CA ILE A 22 -6.04 15.24 -9.93
C ILE A 22 -5.85 15.34 -11.43
N THR A 23 -5.03 16.30 -11.85
CA THR A 23 -4.76 16.58 -13.28
C THR A 23 -3.53 15.86 -13.83
N SER A 24 -2.67 15.33 -12.96
CA SER A 24 -1.51 14.50 -13.31
C SER A 24 -1.92 13.02 -13.43
N ASP A 25 -1.10 12.22 -14.08
CA ASP A 25 -1.39 10.79 -14.30
C ASP A 25 -1.16 9.95 -13.04
N TYR A 26 -0.48 10.52 -12.05
CA TYR A 26 -0.25 9.91 -10.74
C TYR A 26 -0.10 11.00 -9.67
N PHE A 27 -0.12 10.58 -8.43
CA PHE A 27 0.09 11.41 -7.24
C PHE A 27 0.85 10.63 -6.16
N PHE A 28 1.10 11.24 -5.01
CA PHE A 28 1.85 10.63 -3.92
C PHE A 28 0.97 10.46 -2.70
N ALA A 29 1.09 9.32 -2.03
CA ALA A 29 0.39 9.05 -0.78
C ALA A 29 1.17 8.06 0.09
N THR A 30 1.05 8.17 1.40
CA THR A 30 1.55 7.15 2.34
C THR A 30 0.52 6.00 2.40
N THR A 31 0.35 5.30 1.28
CA THR A 31 -0.53 4.13 1.18
C THR A 31 0.24 2.97 0.62
N PHE A 32 -0.12 1.78 1.03
CA PHE A 32 0.54 0.54 0.62
C PHE A 32 -0.42 -0.35 -0.16
N SER A 33 0.04 -0.88 -1.29
CA SER A 33 -0.71 -1.87 -2.08
C SER A 33 0.22 -2.95 -2.60
N ILE A 34 -0.12 -4.20 -2.32
CA ILE A 34 0.65 -5.37 -2.76
C ILE A 34 0.36 -5.82 -4.20
N TRP A 35 -0.58 -5.17 -4.88
CA TRP A 35 -0.97 -5.57 -6.22
C TRP A 35 -0.29 -4.69 -7.27
N GLY A 36 0.53 -5.34 -8.13
CA GLY A 36 1.23 -4.66 -9.22
C GLY A 36 2.07 -3.48 -8.72
N TRP A 37 3.14 -3.78 -8.03
CA TRP A 37 4.04 -2.78 -7.44
C TRP A 37 5.48 -2.98 -7.88
N ALA A 38 6.25 -1.92 -7.77
CA ALA A 38 7.70 -1.93 -7.91
C ALA A 38 8.35 -1.06 -6.82
N SER A 39 9.61 -1.33 -6.52
CA SER A 39 10.41 -0.60 -5.54
C SER A 39 11.89 -0.68 -5.91
N TRP A 40 12.75 -0.16 -5.08
CA TRP A 40 14.20 -0.12 -5.26
C TRP A 40 14.92 -0.85 -4.14
N ARG A 41 16.10 -1.38 -4.45
CA ARG A 41 16.95 -2.06 -3.47
C ARG A 41 17.17 -1.22 -2.21
N ARG A 42 17.43 0.10 -2.36
CA ARG A 42 17.60 1.03 -1.22
C ARG A 42 16.45 1.04 -0.23
N VAL A 43 15.25 0.63 -0.65
CA VAL A 43 14.06 0.54 0.20
C VAL A 43 14.00 -0.83 0.88
N THR A 44 14.24 -1.90 0.13
CA THR A 44 14.22 -3.26 0.67
C THR A 44 15.39 -3.52 1.64
N ASP A 45 16.53 -2.87 1.46
CA ASP A 45 17.66 -2.95 2.38
C ASP A 45 17.34 -2.36 3.79
N GLN A 46 16.24 -1.62 3.92
CA GLN A 46 15.77 -1.06 5.20
C GLN A 46 14.66 -1.89 5.86
N TRP A 47 14.35 -3.04 5.34
CA TRP A 47 13.29 -3.88 5.86
C TRP A 47 13.68 -4.52 7.20
N ASP A 48 12.78 -4.43 8.17
CA ASP A 48 12.85 -5.13 9.44
C ASP A 48 12.07 -6.44 9.37
N GLU A 49 12.72 -7.50 8.93
CA GLU A 49 12.12 -8.83 8.76
C GLU A 49 11.73 -9.49 10.10
N PHE A 50 12.26 -8.99 11.20
CA PHE A 50 12.01 -9.53 12.55
C PHE A 50 10.97 -8.71 13.33
N TYR A 51 10.43 -7.65 12.72
CA TYR A 51 9.45 -6.77 13.38
C TYR A 51 9.96 -6.23 14.72
N THR A 52 11.22 -5.85 14.81
CA THR A 52 11.87 -5.40 16.05
C THR A 52 11.20 -4.15 16.62
N PHE A 53 10.58 -3.34 15.76
CA PHE A 53 9.82 -2.14 16.16
C PHE A 53 8.67 -2.45 17.14
N LEU A 54 8.13 -3.69 17.16
CA LEU A 54 7.06 -4.10 18.08
C LEU A 54 7.51 -4.10 19.54
N ASP A 55 8.80 -4.25 19.80
CA ASP A 55 9.39 -4.31 21.13
C ASP A 55 9.86 -2.93 21.61
N ASP A 56 9.88 -1.95 20.71
CA ASP A 56 10.26 -0.56 21.00
C ASP A 56 9.04 0.29 21.36
N LYS A 57 8.99 0.77 22.60
CA LYS A 57 7.89 1.61 23.11
C LYS A 57 7.77 2.93 22.38
N GLU A 58 8.88 3.50 21.92
CA GLU A 58 8.88 4.77 21.17
C GLU A 58 8.30 4.56 19.78
N ASN A 59 8.74 3.52 19.06
CA ASN A 59 8.18 3.17 17.77
C ASN A 59 6.68 2.89 17.86
N MET A 60 6.25 2.14 18.86
CA MET A 60 4.82 1.88 19.11
C MET A 60 4.04 3.16 19.44
N ARG A 61 4.66 4.14 20.08
CA ARG A 61 4.07 5.47 20.32
C ARG A 61 3.96 6.25 19.01
N GLN A 62 4.99 6.22 18.17
CA GLN A 62 5.01 6.94 16.89
C GLN A 62 3.97 6.38 15.91
N LEU A 63 3.71 5.07 15.89
CA LEU A 63 2.64 4.48 15.09
C LEU A 63 1.26 5.12 15.35
N LYS A 64 1.02 5.62 16.57
CA LYS A 64 -0.23 6.35 16.89
C LYS A 64 -0.32 7.68 16.15
N ASN A 65 0.80 8.29 15.86
CA ASN A 65 0.87 9.57 15.12
C ASN A 65 0.83 9.35 13.62
N LEU A 66 1.35 8.21 13.16
CA LEU A 66 1.40 7.86 11.72
C LEU A 66 0.07 7.29 11.22
N ILE A 67 -0.60 6.49 12.04
CA ILE A 67 -1.88 5.84 11.71
C ILE A 67 -2.96 6.34 12.66
N HIS A 68 -3.71 7.36 12.24
CA HIS A 68 -4.74 7.99 13.07
C HIS A 68 -5.96 7.08 13.26
N THR A 69 -6.35 6.31 12.24
CA THR A 69 -7.49 5.39 12.31
C THR A 69 -7.21 4.25 13.29
N ARG A 70 -7.86 4.30 14.46
CA ARG A 70 -7.61 3.35 15.56
C ARG A 70 -7.82 1.89 15.16
N ARG A 71 -8.86 1.62 14.36
CA ARG A 71 -9.16 0.27 13.90
C ARG A 71 -8.02 -0.25 13.02
N TYR A 72 -7.69 0.49 11.98
CA TYR A 72 -6.61 0.12 11.06
C TYR A 72 -5.28 -0.09 11.78
N ARG A 73 -4.91 0.81 12.70
CA ARG A 73 -3.69 0.66 13.51
C ARG A 73 -3.67 -0.63 14.33
N LYS A 74 -4.80 -0.98 14.97
CA LYS A 74 -4.90 -2.24 15.73
C LYS A 74 -4.75 -3.45 14.83
N ASP A 75 -5.42 -3.45 13.69
CA ASP A 75 -5.37 -4.54 12.73
C ASP A 75 -3.95 -4.71 12.16
N PHE A 76 -3.29 -3.60 11.82
CA PHE A 76 -1.90 -3.60 11.34
C PHE A 76 -0.93 -4.18 12.38
N ILE A 77 -0.99 -3.68 13.63
CA ILE A 77 -0.13 -4.19 14.72
C ILE A 77 -0.40 -5.69 14.97
N TYR A 78 -1.66 -6.08 15.00
CA TYR A 78 -2.05 -7.49 15.17
C TYR A 78 -1.47 -8.36 14.05
N MET A 79 -1.57 -7.94 12.79
CA MET A 79 -0.99 -8.66 11.67
C MET A 79 0.53 -8.79 11.79
N CYS A 80 1.23 -7.72 12.15
CA CYS A 80 2.68 -7.76 12.36
C CYS A 80 3.08 -8.75 13.48
N GLN A 81 2.34 -8.76 14.59
CA GLN A 81 2.57 -9.71 15.67
C GLN A 81 2.38 -11.16 15.21
N ARG A 82 1.28 -11.43 14.49
CA ARG A 82 0.99 -12.76 13.94
C ARG A 82 2.05 -13.22 12.94
N HIS A 83 2.52 -12.32 12.07
CA HIS A 83 3.55 -12.64 11.09
C HIS A 83 4.88 -12.96 11.78
N ARG A 84 5.25 -12.21 12.81
CA ARG A 84 6.45 -12.49 13.62
C ARG A 84 6.37 -13.86 14.32
N GLU A 85 5.20 -14.22 14.88
CA GLU A 85 4.99 -15.51 15.55
C GLU A 85 5.09 -16.71 14.59
N HIS A 86 4.77 -16.52 13.30
CA HIS A 86 4.84 -17.58 12.30
C HIS A 86 6.25 -17.80 11.72
N GLU A 87 7.25 -17.02 12.16
CA GLU A 87 8.63 -17.12 11.69
C GLU A 87 8.76 -17.02 10.15
N LYS A 88 7.82 -16.34 9.51
CA LYS A 88 7.82 -16.12 8.06
C LYS A 88 7.94 -14.63 7.76
N ALA A 89 8.82 -14.29 6.82
CA ALA A 89 8.94 -12.95 6.30
C ALA A 89 7.73 -12.66 5.38
N TYR A 90 6.74 -11.96 5.90
CA TYR A 90 5.60 -11.48 5.12
C TYR A 90 5.91 -10.07 4.61
N TYR A 91 6.40 -9.97 3.39
CA TYR A 91 6.86 -8.72 2.80
C TYR A 91 5.80 -7.61 2.85
N GLU A 92 4.52 -7.94 2.85
CA GLU A 92 3.43 -6.97 2.87
C GLU A 92 3.47 -6.08 4.12
N THR A 93 3.58 -6.68 5.29
CA THR A 93 3.62 -5.95 6.55
C THR A 93 5.01 -5.38 6.84
N ILE A 94 6.08 -6.06 6.43
CA ILE A 94 7.47 -5.59 6.54
C ILE A 94 7.63 -4.31 5.72
N PHE A 95 7.23 -4.34 4.45
CA PHE A 95 7.35 -3.18 3.57
C PHE A 95 6.49 -2.01 4.06
N HIS A 96 5.25 -2.29 4.46
CA HIS A 96 4.37 -1.24 4.98
C HIS A 96 4.95 -0.59 6.25
N ALA A 97 5.48 -1.38 7.20
CA ALA A 97 6.16 -0.86 8.37
C ALA A 97 7.37 0.02 7.99
N SER A 98 8.21 -0.48 7.06
CA SER A 98 9.35 0.28 6.54
C SER A 98 8.93 1.61 5.93
N MET A 99 7.88 1.65 5.13
CA MET A 99 7.35 2.90 4.57
C MET A 99 6.91 3.88 5.65
N LEU A 100 6.18 3.41 6.67
CA LEU A 100 5.70 4.24 7.76
C LEU A 100 6.86 4.87 8.54
N PHE A 101 7.83 4.07 8.97
CA PHE A 101 8.95 4.54 9.78
C PHE A 101 9.96 5.40 9.01
N ASN A 102 10.01 5.28 7.69
CA ASN A 102 10.88 6.10 6.84
C ASN A 102 10.14 7.26 6.17
N SER A 103 8.88 7.53 6.53
CA SER A 103 8.04 8.56 5.90
C SER A 103 7.97 8.42 4.37
N GLY A 104 7.98 7.17 3.89
CA GLY A 104 8.00 6.84 2.48
C GLY A 104 6.66 7.08 1.79
N LEU A 105 6.71 7.55 0.55
CA LEU A 105 5.54 7.78 -0.29
C LEU A 105 5.47 6.71 -1.39
N SER A 106 4.26 6.31 -1.73
CA SER A 106 3.95 5.59 -2.95
C SER A 106 3.60 6.56 -4.08
N ILE A 107 4.05 6.25 -5.28
CA ILE A 107 3.45 6.78 -6.51
C ILE A 107 2.18 5.97 -6.75
N VAL A 108 1.02 6.63 -6.76
CA VAL A 108 -0.29 6.01 -6.99
C VAL A 108 -0.84 6.53 -8.31
N PRO A 109 -1.25 5.67 -9.26
CA PRO A 109 -1.84 6.13 -10.52
C PRO A 109 -3.19 6.81 -10.24
N THR A 110 -3.48 7.90 -10.94
CA THR A 110 -4.77 8.62 -10.82
C THR A 110 -5.94 7.74 -11.24
N ARG A 111 -5.69 6.80 -12.15
CA ARG A 111 -6.65 5.78 -12.58
C ARG A 111 -6.08 4.39 -12.34
N ASN A 112 -6.90 3.48 -11.81
CA ASN A 112 -6.48 2.12 -11.50
C ASN A 112 -5.99 1.38 -12.76
N MET A 113 -4.78 0.81 -12.68
CA MET A 113 -4.15 0.13 -13.83
C MET A 113 -4.24 -1.38 -13.75
N ILE A 114 -4.57 -1.92 -12.58
CA ILE A 114 -4.57 -3.37 -12.34
C ILE A 114 -5.80 -3.81 -11.57
N ASN A 115 -6.09 -5.11 -11.64
CA ASN A 115 -6.96 -5.81 -10.69
C ASN A 115 -6.40 -7.21 -10.41
N ASN A 116 -6.86 -7.81 -9.33
CA ASN A 116 -6.44 -9.15 -8.96
C ASN A 116 -7.31 -10.18 -9.74
N LEU A 117 -6.67 -11.10 -10.46
CA LEU A 117 -7.34 -12.19 -11.16
C LEU A 117 -7.41 -13.48 -10.32
N GLY A 118 -6.86 -13.47 -9.10
CA GLY A 118 -6.70 -14.65 -8.25
C GLY A 118 -7.97 -15.11 -7.51
N ALA A 119 -9.16 -14.62 -7.85
CA ALA A 119 -10.41 -15.14 -7.28
C ALA A 119 -10.94 -16.35 -8.08
N THR A 120 -10.09 -17.35 -8.26
CA THR A 120 -10.41 -18.62 -8.94
C THR A 120 -10.38 -19.77 -7.95
N ALA A 121 -10.92 -20.93 -8.35
CA ALA A 121 -10.91 -22.15 -7.53
C ALA A 121 -9.48 -22.60 -7.14
N ASP A 122 -8.50 -22.25 -7.96
CA ASP A 122 -7.07 -22.58 -7.76
C ASP A 122 -6.28 -21.48 -7.02
N SER A 123 -6.97 -20.50 -6.43
CA SER A 123 -6.32 -19.40 -5.71
C SER A 123 -5.68 -19.89 -4.42
N THR A 124 -4.45 -19.47 -4.16
CA THR A 124 -3.67 -19.80 -2.95
C THR A 124 -4.30 -19.24 -1.66
N HIS A 125 -5.07 -18.18 -1.75
CA HIS A 125 -5.61 -17.45 -0.60
C HIS A 125 -7.14 -17.37 -0.56
N PHE A 126 -7.85 -17.79 -1.60
CA PHE A 126 -9.29 -17.71 -1.65
C PHE A 126 -9.92 -18.78 -2.54
N ALA A 127 -10.51 -19.78 -1.90
CA ALA A 127 -11.33 -20.81 -2.55
C ALA A 127 -12.83 -20.45 -2.44
N GLY A 128 -13.29 -19.47 -3.24
CA GLY A 128 -14.68 -19.04 -3.21
C GLY A 128 -15.09 -18.14 -4.39
N SER A 129 -16.37 -17.76 -4.44
CA SER A 129 -16.87 -16.84 -5.45
C SER A 129 -16.62 -15.38 -5.04
N VAL A 130 -16.21 -14.54 -5.99
CA VAL A 130 -16.09 -13.07 -5.81
C VAL A 130 -17.39 -12.48 -5.22
N HIS A 131 -18.54 -13.08 -5.53
CA HIS A 131 -19.85 -12.61 -5.05
C HIS A 131 -20.06 -12.82 -3.53
N THR A 132 -19.34 -13.76 -2.91
CA THR A 132 -19.42 -14.03 -1.47
C THR A 132 -18.44 -13.21 -0.65
N MET A 133 -17.53 -12.49 -1.28
CA MET A 133 -16.55 -11.64 -0.61
C MET A 133 -17.17 -10.38 0.01
N PRO A 134 -16.65 -9.88 1.13
CA PRO A 134 -16.97 -8.56 1.64
C PRO A 134 -16.78 -7.49 0.56
N ARG A 135 -17.66 -6.48 0.56
CA ARG A 135 -17.73 -5.48 -0.52
C ARG A 135 -16.39 -4.76 -0.80
N GLY A 136 -15.62 -4.46 0.25
CA GLY A 136 -14.30 -3.84 0.13
C GLY A 136 -13.29 -4.71 -0.61
N TYR A 137 -13.25 -6.01 -0.32
CA TYR A 137 -12.38 -6.97 -1.01
C TYR A 137 -12.80 -7.21 -2.45
N ARG A 138 -14.11 -7.23 -2.73
CA ARG A 138 -14.63 -7.45 -4.08
C ARG A 138 -14.13 -6.41 -5.07
N ARG A 139 -13.96 -5.15 -4.66
CA ARG A 139 -13.47 -4.07 -5.52
C ARG A 139 -12.12 -4.41 -6.17
N ILE A 140 -11.21 -5.04 -5.45
CA ILE A 140 -9.87 -5.44 -5.92
C ILE A 140 -9.94 -6.32 -7.18
N PHE A 141 -11.02 -7.11 -7.32
CA PHE A 141 -11.21 -8.04 -8.42
C PHE A 141 -12.09 -7.47 -9.55
N THR A 142 -12.86 -6.43 -9.27
CA THR A 142 -13.92 -5.94 -10.17
C THR A 142 -13.72 -4.51 -10.66
N MET A 143 -12.77 -3.76 -10.10
CA MET A 143 -12.47 -2.40 -10.56
C MET A 143 -12.07 -2.39 -12.03
N LYS A 144 -12.46 -1.34 -12.74
CA LYS A 144 -12.01 -1.10 -14.09
C LYS A 144 -10.50 -0.81 -14.11
N ARG A 145 -9.84 -1.30 -15.14
CA ARG A 145 -8.44 -0.98 -15.45
C ARG A 145 -8.40 0.07 -16.54
N TYR A 146 -7.43 0.96 -16.42
CA TYR A 146 -7.19 2.03 -17.36
C TYR A 146 -5.76 1.91 -17.89
N GLU A 147 -5.56 2.29 -19.13
CA GLU A 147 -4.24 2.38 -19.75
C GLU A 147 -3.62 3.72 -19.45
N VAL A 148 -2.30 3.74 -19.45
CA VAL A 148 -1.50 4.96 -19.30
C VAL A 148 -1.09 5.43 -20.69
N GLU A 149 -1.27 6.71 -20.94
CA GLU A 149 -0.80 7.37 -22.16
C GLU A 149 0.55 8.05 -21.91
N PHE A 150 1.45 7.95 -22.90
CA PHE A 150 2.75 8.62 -22.83
C PHE A 150 2.81 9.79 -23.80
N PRO A 151 3.51 10.89 -23.43
CA PRO A 151 4.29 11.09 -22.20
C PRO A 151 3.39 11.34 -20.97
N LEU A 152 3.85 10.89 -19.79
CA LEU A 152 3.14 11.09 -18.54
C LEU A 152 3.06 12.57 -18.16
N LYS A 153 1.90 12.97 -17.62
CA LYS A 153 1.71 14.25 -16.93
C LYS A 153 2.16 14.12 -15.49
N HIS A 154 3.30 14.70 -15.17
CA HIS A 154 3.88 14.64 -13.83
C HIS A 154 3.24 15.66 -12.88
N PRO A 155 3.06 15.32 -11.59
CA PRO A 155 2.73 16.31 -10.56
C PRO A 155 3.90 17.29 -10.41
N ARG A 156 3.58 18.57 -10.19
CA ARG A 156 4.60 19.63 -10.07
C ARG A 156 5.49 19.45 -8.83
N HIS A 157 4.95 18.86 -7.78
CA HIS A 157 5.65 18.71 -6.49
C HIS A 157 5.41 17.31 -5.92
N VAL A 158 6.37 16.81 -5.15
CA VAL A 158 6.20 15.59 -4.35
C VAL A 158 5.56 15.98 -3.02
N ILE A 159 4.22 15.96 -3.00
CA ILE A 159 3.39 16.30 -1.84
C ILE A 159 2.38 15.17 -1.64
N GLU A 160 2.22 14.73 -0.39
CA GLU A 160 1.25 13.70 -0.04
C GLU A 160 -0.19 14.16 -0.29
N ASN A 161 -1.00 13.33 -0.93
CA ASN A 161 -2.45 13.45 -0.96
C ASN A 161 -3.03 12.80 0.31
N THR A 162 -3.24 13.62 1.33
CA THR A 162 -3.77 13.14 2.61
C THR A 162 -5.22 12.72 2.54
N ALA A 163 -6.02 13.35 1.67
CA ALA A 163 -7.43 12.98 1.48
C ALA A 163 -7.55 11.55 0.93
N TYR A 164 -6.71 11.18 -0.03
CA TYR A 164 -6.65 9.80 -0.52
C TYR A 164 -6.20 8.82 0.58
N LYS A 165 -5.17 9.17 1.34
CA LYS A 165 -4.72 8.35 2.47
C LYS A 165 -5.87 8.09 3.46
N ASP A 166 -6.60 9.14 3.83
CA ASP A 166 -7.71 9.05 4.78
C ASP A 166 -8.90 8.24 4.24
N SER A 167 -9.08 8.19 2.91
CA SER A 167 -10.12 7.35 2.27
C SER A 167 -9.76 5.86 2.27
N VAL A 168 -8.45 5.53 2.33
CA VAL A 168 -7.95 4.14 2.30
C VAL A 168 -7.87 3.54 3.70
N TYR A 169 -7.57 4.35 4.72
CA TYR A 169 -7.36 3.95 6.10
C TYR A 169 -8.47 4.43 7.04
#